data_b5fd8532e006e1c63870305720b4c467
#
_entry.id   b5fd8532e006e1c63870305720b4c467
#
_cell.length_a   1.000
_cell.length_b   1.000
_cell.length_c   1.000
_cell.angle_alpha   90.00
_cell.angle_beta   90.00
_cell.angle_gamma   90.00
#
_symmetry.space_group_name_H-M   'P 1'
#
loop_
_entity.id
_entity.type
_entity.pdbx_description
1 polymer ?
#
loop_
_entity_poly.entity_id
_entity_poly.type
_entity_poly.pdbx_seq_one_letter_code
_entity_poly.pdbx_strand_id
1 'polypeptide(L)'
;VEFEFFRDLNGHHRARFTMGHEVMGPWLTDEVGIAEATALLSTIETLEAGEAQEFKKTYPECTLLLTREEAELSAHALAFDTDEMEEGLAYYDDELYAGCGLDDLARVLEQWRDFCSNR
;
A
#
# COMPACT_ATOMS: atom_id res chain seq x y z
N VAL A 1 3.51 -7.07 10.18
CA VAL A 1 4.08 -6.59 8.95
C VAL A 1 5.47 -6.08 9.23
N GLU A 2 6.45 -6.62 8.54
CA GLU A 2 7.81 -6.18 8.72
C GLU A 2 8.26 -5.35 7.56
N PHE A 3 8.93 -4.26 7.80
CA PHE A 3 9.33 -3.38 6.74
C PHE A 3 10.51 -2.54 7.16
N GLU A 4 11.15 -1.90 6.21
CA GLU A 4 12.22 -0.97 6.50
C GLU A 4 12.18 0.15 5.52
N PHE A 5 12.60 1.32 5.93
CA PHE A 5 12.64 2.49 5.07
C PHE A 5 14.11 2.91 4.95
N PHE A 6 14.49 3.39 3.79
CA PHE A 6 15.86 3.78 3.56
C PHE A 6 15.95 4.83 2.45
N ARG A 7 17.11 5.39 2.24
CA ARG A 7 17.31 6.30 1.16
C ARG A 7 18.21 5.65 0.17
N ASP A 8 17.87 5.78 -1.12
CA ASP A 8 18.70 5.15 -2.13
C ASP A 8 19.86 6.08 -2.47
N LEU A 9 20.66 5.68 -3.44
CA LEU A 9 21.82 6.44 -3.80
C LEU A 9 21.51 7.81 -4.33
N ASN A 10 20.31 8.02 -4.80
CA ASN A 10 19.92 9.31 -5.30
C ASN A 10 19.26 10.17 -4.22
N GLY A 11 19.20 9.68 -3.02
CA GLY A 11 18.57 10.41 -1.94
C GLY A 11 17.08 10.29 -1.84
N HIS A 12 16.48 9.37 -2.60
CA HIS A 12 15.05 9.23 -2.55
C HIS A 12 14.65 8.31 -1.41
N HIS A 13 13.51 8.61 -0.80
CA HIS A 13 13.01 7.77 0.29
C HIS A 13 12.39 6.52 -0.32
N ARG A 14 12.72 5.38 0.19
CA ARG A 14 12.21 4.13 -0.33
C ARG A 14 11.74 3.23 0.79
N ALA A 15 10.83 2.34 0.46
CA ALA A 15 10.29 1.42 1.45
C ALA A 15 10.43 0.01 0.92
N ARG A 16 10.71 -0.95 1.79
CA ARG A 16 10.81 -2.33 1.39
C ARG A 16 10.09 -3.17 2.41
N PHE A 17 9.27 -4.09 1.96
CA PHE A 17 8.50 -4.93 2.84
C PHE A 17 8.90 -6.38 2.65
N THR A 18 8.71 -7.18 3.67
CA THR A 18 9.13 -8.56 3.59
C THR A 18 8.06 -9.39 2.96
N MET A 19 8.34 -10.72 2.86
CA MET A 19 7.52 -11.58 2.16
C MET A 19 6.08 -11.48 2.50
N GLY A 20 5.24 -11.50 1.57
CA GLY A 20 3.82 -11.37 1.75
C GLY A 20 3.33 -9.95 1.67
N HIS A 21 4.22 -8.97 1.75
CA HIS A 21 3.81 -7.59 1.69
C HIS A 21 4.66 -6.78 0.72
N GLU A 22 5.35 -7.44 -0.18
CA GLU A 22 6.26 -6.75 -1.07
C GLU A 22 5.62 -5.67 -1.92
N VAL A 23 4.34 -5.85 -2.28
CA VAL A 23 3.70 -4.88 -3.16
C VAL A 23 3.58 -3.52 -2.46
N MET A 24 3.64 -3.49 -1.14
CA MET A 24 3.49 -2.24 -0.43
C MET A 24 4.72 -1.34 -0.58
N GLY A 25 5.87 -1.93 -0.85
CA GLY A 25 7.09 -1.14 -0.99
C GLY A 25 7.03 -0.16 -2.14
N PRO A 26 6.83 -0.64 -3.36
CA PRO A 26 6.74 0.27 -4.49
C PRO A 26 5.57 1.24 -4.38
N TRP A 27 4.47 0.79 -3.79
CA TRP A 27 3.32 1.66 -3.63
C TRP A 27 3.69 2.85 -2.74
N LEU A 28 4.30 2.60 -1.58
CA LEU A 28 4.68 3.69 -0.72
C LEU A 28 5.73 4.56 -1.38
N THR A 29 6.71 3.95 -2.00
CA THR A 29 7.80 4.67 -2.61
C THR A 29 7.34 5.60 -3.72
N ASP A 30 6.50 5.11 -4.59
CA ASP A 30 6.12 5.86 -5.77
C ASP A 30 4.81 6.63 -5.66
N GLU A 31 3.88 6.15 -4.87
CA GLU A 31 2.57 6.75 -4.84
C GLU A 31 2.21 7.50 -3.57
N VAL A 32 2.87 7.22 -2.48
CA VAL A 32 2.45 7.78 -1.22
C VAL A 32 3.50 8.75 -0.68
N GLY A 33 3.25 10.02 -0.85
CA GLY A 33 4.13 11.03 -0.27
C GLY A 33 3.55 11.46 1.05
N ILE A 34 4.05 12.54 1.62
CA ILE A 34 3.59 13.01 2.91
C ILE A 34 2.11 13.38 2.86
N ALA A 35 1.69 14.07 1.81
CA ALA A 35 0.30 14.49 1.73
C ALA A 35 -0.64 13.30 1.59
N GLU A 36 -0.23 12.32 0.78
CA GLU A 36 -1.06 11.16 0.57
C GLU A 36 -1.14 10.33 1.86
N ALA A 37 -0.03 10.20 2.58
CA ALA A 37 -0.03 9.45 3.82
C ALA A 37 -0.96 10.12 4.82
N THR A 38 -0.94 11.43 4.89
CA THR A 38 -1.81 12.16 5.79
C THR A 38 -3.28 11.94 5.42
N ALA A 39 -3.58 11.97 4.13
CA ALA A 39 -4.95 11.77 3.69
C ALA A 39 -5.43 10.35 4.01
N LEU A 40 -4.56 9.38 3.81
CA LEU A 40 -4.95 8.00 4.10
C LEU A 40 -5.12 7.78 5.60
N LEU A 41 -4.30 8.42 6.42
CA LEU A 41 -4.46 8.28 7.86
C LEU A 41 -5.80 8.88 8.31
N SER A 42 -6.20 9.97 7.69
CA SER A 42 -7.48 10.56 8.02
C SER A 42 -8.62 9.62 7.61
N THR A 43 -8.48 8.97 6.47
CA THR A 43 -9.48 8.01 6.02
C THR A 43 -9.57 6.84 6.98
N ILE A 44 -8.43 6.39 7.48
CA ILE A 44 -8.42 5.27 8.41
C ILE A 44 -9.15 5.68 9.69
N GLU A 45 -8.98 6.90 10.14
CA GLU A 45 -9.66 7.34 11.33
C GLU A 45 -11.18 7.35 11.11
N THR A 46 -11.62 7.74 9.94
CA THR A 46 -13.03 7.75 9.61
C THR A 46 -13.59 6.32 9.63
N LEU A 47 -12.82 5.39 9.11
CA LEU A 47 -13.28 4.01 9.09
C LEU A 47 -13.30 3.43 10.50
N GLU A 48 -12.30 3.75 11.31
CA GLU A 48 -12.26 3.21 12.65
C GLU A 48 -13.37 3.80 13.51
N ALA A 49 -13.78 5.01 13.22
CA ALA A 49 -14.86 5.61 13.96
C ALA A 49 -16.23 5.11 13.51
N GLY A 50 -16.27 4.32 12.46
CA GLY A 50 -17.52 3.80 11.99
C GLY A 50 -18.28 4.76 11.10
N GLU A 51 -17.64 5.84 10.68
CA GLU A 51 -18.32 6.81 9.84
C GLU A 51 -18.32 6.40 8.38
N ALA A 52 -17.56 5.43 8.00
CA ALA A 52 -17.56 4.91 6.65
C ALA A 52 -17.41 3.42 6.71
N GLN A 53 -17.86 2.72 5.69
CA GLN A 53 -17.78 1.27 5.70
C GLN A 53 -16.55 0.78 4.97
N GLU A 54 -16.14 1.47 3.95
CA GLU A 54 -14.97 1.07 3.21
C GLU A 54 -14.49 2.20 2.34
N PHE A 55 -13.29 2.12 1.88
CA PHE A 55 -12.70 3.13 1.03
C PHE A 55 -11.86 2.42 -0.01
N LYS A 56 -11.97 2.81 -1.26
CA LYS A 56 -11.20 2.18 -2.31
C LYS A 56 -10.58 3.26 -3.15
N LYS A 57 -9.31 3.11 -3.45
CA LYS A 57 -8.62 4.07 -4.30
C LYS A 57 -7.76 3.34 -5.29
N THR A 58 -7.81 3.73 -6.56
CA THR A 58 -7.05 3.10 -7.60
C THR A 58 -5.86 3.97 -7.94
N TYR A 59 -4.67 3.41 -7.86
CA TYR A 59 -3.45 4.09 -8.25
C TYR A 59 -3.03 3.53 -9.61
N PRO A 60 -2.11 4.15 -10.27
CA PRO A 60 -1.73 3.67 -11.60
C PRO A 60 -1.31 2.21 -11.64
N GLU A 61 -0.68 1.74 -10.60
CA GLU A 61 -0.24 0.37 -10.61
C GLU A 61 -0.85 -0.55 -9.57
N CYS A 62 -1.74 -0.09 -8.77
CA CYS A 62 -2.38 -0.94 -7.78
C CYS A 62 -3.67 -0.34 -7.26
N THR A 63 -4.41 -1.10 -6.53
CA THR A 63 -5.67 -0.64 -5.94
C THR A 63 -5.62 -0.90 -4.45
N LEU A 64 -5.98 0.10 -3.67
CA LEU A 64 -6.02 -0.02 -2.24
C LEU A 64 -7.47 -0.11 -1.78
N LEU A 65 -7.77 -1.06 -0.94
CA LEU A 65 -9.10 -1.20 -0.38
C LEU A 65 -8.98 -1.21 1.13
N LEU A 66 -9.70 -0.34 1.80
CA LEU A 66 -9.68 -0.29 3.25
C LEU A 66 -11.10 -0.58 3.74
N THR A 67 -11.20 -1.39 4.76
CA THR A 67 -12.47 -1.63 5.39
C THR A 67 -12.33 -1.21 6.85
N ARG A 68 -13.31 -1.43 7.64
CA ARG A 68 -13.21 -0.97 9.02
C ARG A 68 -12.16 -1.70 9.83
N GLU A 69 -11.73 -2.84 9.37
CA GLU A 69 -10.74 -3.59 10.10
C GLU A 69 -9.52 -3.99 9.33
N GLU A 70 -9.54 -3.91 8.05
CA GLU A 70 -8.46 -4.43 7.23
C GLU A 70 -8.04 -3.53 6.09
N ALA A 71 -6.86 -3.72 5.61
CA ALA A 71 -6.34 -3.02 4.46
C ALA A 71 -5.81 -4.03 3.47
N GLU A 72 -6.12 -3.84 2.19
CA GLU A 72 -5.66 -4.73 1.15
C GLU A 72 -5.11 -3.93 -0.01
N LEU A 73 -4.00 -4.34 -0.53
CA LEU A 73 -3.38 -3.67 -1.68
C LEU A 73 -3.13 -4.71 -2.75
N SER A 74 -3.66 -4.49 -3.94
CA SER A 74 -3.51 -5.43 -5.03
C SER A 74 -2.84 -4.76 -6.21
N ALA A 75 -1.79 -5.32 -6.72
CA ALA A 75 -1.09 -4.74 -7.86
C ALA A 75 -1.87 -5.06 -9.13
N HIS A 76 -1.79 -4.15 -10.10
CA HIS A 76 -2.53 -4.32 -11.34
C HIS A 76 -1.64 -5.10 -12.29
N ALA A 77 -1.37 -6.31 -11.97
CA ALA A 77 -0.50 -7.08 -12.78
C ALA A 77 -1.03 -7.24 -14.11
N LEU A 78 -2.32 -7.12 -14.24
CA LEU A 78 -2.74 -7.35 -15.47
C LEU A 78 -2.75 -6.31 -16.34
N ALA A 79 -2.35 -5.21 -15.92
CA ALA A 79 -2.39 -4.14 -16.75
C ALA A 79 -1.72 -4.44 -18.02
N PHE A 80 -0.90 -5.39 -18.05
CA PHE A 80 -0.21 -5.52 -19.26
C PHE A 80 -0.81 -6.41 -20.18
N ASP A 81 -1.49 -7.36 -19.85
CA ASP A 81 -1.91 -8.18 -20.80
C ASP A 81 -3.01 -8.87 -20.46
N THR A 82 -4.03 -8.31 -20.41
CA THR A 82 -5.16 -8.93 -20.03
C THR A 82 -5.54 -10.10 -20.75
N ASP A 83 -5.36 -10.18 -21.92
CA ASP A 83 -5.80 -11.29 -22.58
C ASP A 83 -5.21 -12.50 -22.16
N GLU A 84 -4.08 -12.55 -21.91
CA GLU A 84 -3.48 -13.74 -21.60
C GLU A 84 -3.67 -14.09 -20.29
N MET A 85 -4.10 -13.32 -19.50
CA MET A 85 -4.18 -13.67 -18.24
C MET A 85 -5.12 -14.63 -17.90
N GLU A 86 -6.01 -14.84 -18.62
CA GLU A 86 -6.93 -15.72 -18.26
C GLU A 86 -6.41 -16.95 -17.93
N GLU A 87 -5.49 -17.34 -18.30
CA GLU A 87 -5.01 -18.51 -18.04
C GLU A 87 -4.57 -18.66 -16.78
N GLY A 88 -4.61 -18.61 -16.09
CA GLY A 88 -4.13 -18.95 -14.96
C GLY A 88 -3.19 -18.32 -14.38
N LEU A 89 -3.09 -17.40 -14.50
CA LEU A 89 -2.11 -16.82 -13.98
C LEU A 89 -2.37 -16.41 -12.80
N ALA A 90 -3.41 -16.41 -12.50
CA ALA A 90 -3.67 -15.93 -11.42
C ALA A 90 -3.10 -16.43 -10.35
N TYR A 91 -2.69 -17.37 -10.40
CA TYR A 91 -2.29 -17.87 -9.37
C TYR A 91 -1.26 -17.26 -8.77
N TYR A 92 -0.93 -16.53 -8.79
CA TYR A 92 0.10 -16.17 -8.27
C TYR A 92 0.31 -15.38 -7.61
N ASP A 93 -0.01 -14.92 -7.33
CA ASP A 93 0.94 -14.37 -7.02
C ASP A 93 0.88 -13.66 -5.81
N ASP A 94 1.40 -14.13 -4.68
CA ASP A 94 1.50 -13.43 -3.49
C ASP A 94 2.21 -12.14 -3.67
N GLU A 95 3.02 -12.01 -4.61
CA GLU A 95 3.68 -10.77 -4.80
C GLU A 95 2.80 -9.69 -5.27
N LEU A 96 1.62 -9.99 -5.73
CA LEU A 96 0.73 -9.00 -6.26
C LEU A 96 -0.34 -8.60 -5.25
N TYR A 97 -0.25 -9.06 -4.03
CA TYR A 97 -1.28 -8.77 -3.08
C TYR A 97 -0.69 -8.67 -1.67
N ALA A 98 -1.12 -7.72 -0.90
CA ALA A 98 -0.71 -7.61 0.48
C ALA A 98 -1.90 -7.21 1.31
N GLY A 99 -2.06 -7.81 2.46
CA GLY A 99 -3.16 -7.49 3.35
C GLY A 99 -2.67 -7.38 4.77
N CYS A 100 -3.28 -6.53 5.56
CA CYS A 100 -2.92 -6.41 6.96
C CYS A 100 -4.07 -5.73 7.70
N GLY A 101 -3.96 -5.62 8.99
CA GLY A 101 -4.97 -4.94 9.76
C GLY A 101 -4.94 -3.46 9.47
N LEU A 102 -6.06 -2.80 9.68
CA LEU A 102 -6.14 -1.38 9.37
C LEU A 102 -5.18 -0.61 10.27
N ASP A 103 -5.04 -0.99 11.53
CA ASP A 103 -4.15 -0.30 12.43
C ASP A 103 -2.69 -0.58 12.08
N ASP A 104 -2.39 -1.72 11.49
CA ASP A 104 -1.03 -1.97 11.05
C ASP A 104 -0.69 -1.03 9.91
N LEU A 105 -1.63 -0.82 8.99
CA LEU A 105 -1.38 0.11 7.89
C LEU A 105 -1.22 1.51 8.44
N ALA A 106 -2.01 1.90 9.43
CA ALA A 106 -1.89 3.22 10.00
C ALA A 106 -0.49 3.43 10.58
N ARG A 107 0.04 2.40 11.23
CA ARG A 107 1.36 2.52 11.80
C ARG A 107 2.41 2.68 10.70
N VAL A 108 2.28 1.93 9.63
CA VAL A 108 3.21 2.02 8.52
C VAL A 108 3.15 3.44 7.93
N LEU A 109 1.94 3.96 7.73
CA LEU A 109 1.79 5.26 7.12
C LEU A 109 2.35 6.37 8.02
N GLU A 110 2.18 6.24 9.32
CA GLU A 110 2.71 7.24 10.22
C GLU A 110 4.22 7.23 10.20
N GLN A 111 4.82 6.07 10.19
CA GLN A 111 6.26 5.98 10.17
C GLN A 111 6.83 6.43 8.84
N TRP A 112 6.13 6.10 7.75
CA TRP A 112 6.60 6.51 6.43
C TRP A 112 6.52 8.04 6.32
N ARG A 113 5.46 8.64 6.82
CA ARG A 113 5.31 10.07 6.76
C ARG A 113 6.43 10.75 7.56
N ASP A 114 6.75 10.21 8.74
CA ASP A 114 7.82 10.76 9.52
C ASP A 114 9.15 10.59 8.82
N PHE A 115 9.37 9.46 8.21
CA PHE A 115 10.62 9.20 7.51
C PHE A 115 10.77 10.17 6.33
N CYS A 116 9.70 10.38 5.59
CA CYS A 116 9.77 11.27 4.45
C CYS A 116 9.94 12.73 4.87
N SER A 117 9.47 13.10 6.05
CA SER A 117 9.61 14.47 6.45
C SER A 117 10.95 14.72 7.14
N ASN A 118 11.68 13.69 7.47
CA ASN A 118 12.96 13.90 8.04
C ASN A 118 13.96 14.03 6.96
N ARG A 119 14.72 15.03 6.94
CA ARG A 119 15.66 15.19 5.90
C ARG A 119 17.00 14.99 6.34
#